data_50cc885ad1d829a5934513bc5318ed86
#
_entry.id   50cc885ad1d829a5934513bc5318ed86
#
_cell.length_a   1.000
_cell.length_b   1.000
_cell.length_c   1.000
_cell.angle_alpha   90.00
_cell.angle_beta   90.00
_cell.angle_gamma   90.00
#
_symmetry.space_group_name_H-M   'P 1'
#
loop_
_entity.id
_entity.type
_entity.pdbx_description
1 polymer ?
#
loop_
_entity_poly.entity_id
_entity_poly.type
_entity_poly.pdbx_seq_one_letter_code
_entity_poly.pdbx_strand_id
1 'polypeptide(L)'
;MPEQTRAAVSPWEEASPPAQRAPWGTLARDDIIQAAVKIVRAGGYEEMTIRSLAAELGVAPMSLYRHIRDKDDLLDEVVDRLLAKAWRPSAPEDDWQEWVIEAAAKLRSFLVSQPAALHVYLRHPVVSPAAVERMDAMMDVLRRTGAGDVTARRAYGALHTYTIGFAALEASRARSAPGTRNVSGLAQQLAAYTTTDQFMNGLRYLLEGIGRHVTTDTQPGR
;
A
#
# COMPACT_ATOMS: atom_id res chain seq x y z
N MET A 1 19.51 -15.84 68.30
CA MET A 1 19.76 -15.95 66.86
C MET A 1 18.65 -15.20 66.16
N PRO A 2 18.84 -13.94 65.65
CA PRO A 2 17.80 -13.25 64.90
C PRO A 2 17.91 -13.58 63.41
N GLU A 3 16.75 -13.89 62.83
CA GLU A 3 16.47 -14.21 61.45
C GLU A 3 16.63 -12.96 60.58
N GLN A 4 17.51 -13.00 59.60
CA GLN A 4 17.74 -11.90 58.64
C GLN A 4 16.63 -11.88 57.59
N THR A 5 15.77 -10.89 57.70
CA THR A 5 14.78 -10.55 56.66
C THR A 5 15.49 -10.15 55.37
N ARG A 6 15.42 -10.98 54.34
CA ARG A 6 15.82 -10.66 52.97
C ARG A 6 14.84 -9.62 52.42
N ALA A 7 15.34 -8.40 52.15
CA ALA A 7 14.62 -7.39 51.43
C ALA A 7 14.30 -7.90 50.01
N ALA A 8 13.01 -7.85 49.64
CA ALA A 8 12.55 -8.14 48.29
C ALA A 8 13.00 -7.04 47.35
N VAL A 9 13.82 -7.39 46.36
CA VAL A 9 14.22 -6.51 45.27
C VAL A 9 13.00 -6.25 44.37
N SER A 10 12.72 -5.00 44.07
CA SER A 10 11.55 -4.55 43.33
C SER A 10 11.65 -4.98 41.87
N PRO A 11 10.56 -5.53 41.24
CA PRO A 11 10.60 -6.10 39.88
C PRO A 11 10.82 -5.11 38.73
N TRP A 12 11.00 -3.82 39.02
CA TRP A 12 11.09 -2.74 38.02
C TRP A 12 12.46 -2.04 38.00
N GLU A 13 13.49 -2.64 38.61
CA GLU A 13 14.85 -2.07 38.68
C GLU A 13 15.83 -2.60 37.62
N GLU A 14 15.34 -3.45 36.68
CA GLU A 14 16.08 -3.73 35.45
C GLU A 14 15.72 -2.73 34.36
N ALA A 15 16.20 -1.51 34.48
CA ALA A 15 16.21 -0.55 33.39
C ALA A 15 17.10 -1.11 32.27
N SER A 16 16.48 -1.43 31.14
CA SER A 16 17.20 -1.75 29.91
C SER A 16 18.22 -0.65 29.62
N PRO A 17 19.45 -0.99 29.19
CA PRO A 17 20.46 0.02 28.91
C PRO A 17 19.94 1.00 27.86
N PRO A 18 20.22 2.31 28.00
CA PRO A 18 19.77 3.32 27.05
C PRO A 18 20.32 2.96 25.65
N ALA A 19 19.42 2.88 24.67
CA ALA A 19 19.79 2.68 23.28
C ALA A 19 20.92 3.65 22.91
N GLN A 20 22.00 3.14 22.35
CA GLN A 20 23.14 3.96 21.94
C GLN A 20 22.66 5.02 20.97
N ARG A 21 22.75 6.30 21.39
CA ARG A 21 22.41 7.45 20.55
C ARG A 21 23.31 7.45 19.32
N ALA A 22 22.70 7.44 18.13
CA ALA A 22 23.44 7.62 16.88
C ALA A 22 24.28 8.93 16.94
N PRO A 23 25.49 8.95 16.35
CA PRO A 23 26.33 10.15 16.33
C PRO A 23 25.57 11.33 15.71
N TRP A 24 25.73 12.51 16.33
CA TRP A 24 25.12 13.75 15.86
C TRP A 24 25.57 14.04 14.42
N GLY A 25 24.62 14.18 13.48
CA GLY A 25 24.88 14.65 12.12
C GLY A 25 24.74 13.59 11.00
N THR A 26 24.40 12.34 11.32
CA THR A 26 24.36 11.24 10.31
C THR A 26 22.97 10.72 9.97
N LEU A 27 21.88 11.28 10.55
CA LEU A 27 20.52 10.82 10.25
C LEU A 27 20.14 11.19 8.81
N ALA A 28 20.04 10.20 7.94
CA ALA A 28 19.55 10.39 6.58
C ALA A 28 18.04 10.14 6.50
N ARG A 29 17.38 10.76 5.50
CA ARG A 29 15.97 10.52 5.23
C ARG A 29 15.67 9.02 5.00
N ASP A 30 16.57 8.32 4.33
CA ASP A 30 16.41 6.88 4.06
C ASP A 30 16.42 6.04 5.35
N ASP A 31 17.25 6.38 6.34
CA ASP A 31 17.25 5.70 7.64
C ASP A 31 15.92 5.86 8.36
N ILE A 32 15.32 7.05 8.27
CA ILE A 32 14.00 7.35 8.83
C ILE A 32 12.93 6.48 8.18
N ILE A 33 12.93 6.40 6.85
CA ILE A 33 11.98 5.58 6.08
C ILE A 33 12.17 4.09 6.40
N GLN A 34 13.40 3.61 6.48
CA GLN A 34 13.68 2.21 6.83
C GLN A 34 13.20 1.86 8.24
N ALA A 35 13.44 2.72 9.22
CA ALA A 35 12.94 2.54 10.58
C ALA A 35 11.41 2.55 10.62
N ALA A 36 10.75 3.47 9.89
CA ALA A 36 9.31 3.51 9.78
C ALA A 36 8.74 2.24 9.13
N VAL A 37 9.35 1.74 8.04
CA VAL A 37 8.99 0.44 7.43
C VAL A 37 9.12 -0.71 8.41
N LYS A 38 10.17 -0.72 9.25
CA LYS A 38 10.38 -1.75 10.29
C LYS A 38 9.26 -1.73 11.31
N ILE A 39 8.89 -0.55 11.82
CA ILE A 39 7.78 -0.39 12.78
C ILE A 39 6.47 -0.87 12.16
N VAL A 40 6.16 -0.43 10.94
CA VAL A 40 4.93 -0.81 10.24
C VAL A 40 4.83 -2.32 10.01
N ARG A 41 5.95 -2.98 9.70
CA ARG A 41 5.98 -4.44 9.52
C ARG A 41 5.78 -5.22 10.81
N ALA A 42 6.28 -4.68 11.93
CA ALA A 42 6.20 -5.33 13.23
C ALA A 42 4.82 -5.18 13.89
N GLY A 43 4.22 -3.99 13.83
CA GLY A 43 3.02 -3.63 14.57
C GLY A 43 1.91 -2.97 13.76
N GLY A 44 2.10 -2.79 12.46
CA GLY A 44 1.14 -2.08 11.59
C GLY A 44 1.33 -0.57 11.57
N TYR A 45 0.55 0.10 10.73
CA TYR A 45 0.66 1.55 10.52
C TYR A 45 0.25 2.39 11.74
N GLU A 46 -0.59 1.85 12.61
CA GLU A 46 -1.06 2.56 13.81
C GLU A 46 0.07 2.72 14.83
N GLU A 47 0.97 1.74 14.92
CA GLU A 47 2.16 1.79 15.75
C GLU A 47 3.21 2.79 15.25
N MET A 48 3.13 3.22 13.98
CA MET A 48 4.04 4.21 13.41
C MET A 48 3.64 5.61 13.85
N THR A 49 4.24 6.07 14.92
CA THR A 49 4.14 7.43 15.45
C THR A 49 5.49 8.13 15.40
N ILE A 50 5.50 9.45 15.44
CA ILE A 50 6.76 10.21 15.52
C ILE A 50 7.56 9.82 16.78
N ARG A 51 6.86 9.46 17.87
CA ARG A 51 7.51 9.02 19.11
C ARG A 51 8.15 7.63 18.98
N SER A 52 7.42 6.64 18.43
CA SER A 52 7.97 5.31 18.21
C SER A 52 9.13 5.33 17.21
N LEU A 53 9.05 6.15 16.17
CA LEU A 53 10.10 6.34 15.20
C LEU A 53 11.36 7.00 15.81
N ALA A 54 11.17 8.03 16.63
CA ALA A 54 12.27 8.68 17.34
C ALA A 54 12.98 7.72 18.33
N ALA A 55 12.18 6.89 19.03
CA ALA A 55 12.70 5.85 19.93
C ALA A 55 13.50 4.79 19.17
N GLU A 56 12.98 4.29 18.03
CA GLU A 56 13.66 3.31 17.18
C GLU A 56 15.01 3.83 16.66
N LEU A 57 15.08 5.11 16.31
CA LEU A 57 16.29 5.76 15.81
C LEU A 57 17.22 6.32 16.90
N GLY A 58 16.78 6.29 18.17
CA GLY A 58 17.56 6.84 19.29
C GLY A 58 17.75 8.36 19.22
N VAL A 59 16.82 9.10 18.61
CA VAL A 59 16.89 10.56 18.42
C VAL A 59 15.74 11.29 19.12
N ALA A 60 15.88 12.61 19.30
CA ALA A 60 14.76 13.43 19.78
C ALA A 60 13.70 13.57 18.68
N PRO A 61 12.37 13.54 19.00
CA PRO A 61 11.30 13.69 18.01
C PRO A 61 11.44 14.93 17.11
N MET A 62 11.90 16.05 17.66
CA MET A 62 12.13 17.29 16.90
C MET A 62 13.23 17.16 15.84
N SER A 63 14.14 16.20 15.99
CA SER A 63 15.21 15.96 15.00
C SER A 63 14.65 15.40 13.70
N LEU A 64 13.52 14.66 13.75
CA LEU A 64 12.87 14.07 12.59
C LEU A 64 12.27 15.14 11.66
N TYR A 65 11.69 16.20 12.22
CA TYR A 65 11.06 17.28 11.45
C TYR A 65 12.01 18.09 10.56
N ARG A 66 13.32 17.90 10.70
CA ARG A 66 14.31 18.44 9.76
C ARG A 66 14.41 17.63 8.47
N HIS A 67 13.94 16.39 8.49
CA HIS A 67 14.04 15.43 7.39
C HIS A 67 12.70 15.06 6.77
N ILE A 68 11.60 15.20 7.52
CA ILE A 68 10.24 14.92 7.08
C ILE A 68 9.38 16.15 7.32
N ARG A 69 8.45 16.42 6.44
CA ARG A 69 7.50 17.52 6.56
C ARG A 69 6.47 17.26 7.66
N ASP A 70 5.86 16.09 7.58
CA ASP A 70 4.84 15.62 8.52
C ASP A 70 4.78 14.08 8.50
N LYS A 71 3.88 13.51 9.32
CA LYS A 71 3.67 12.06 9.39
C LYS A 71 3.12 11.49 8.09
N ASP A 72 2.26 12.23 7.41
CA ASP A 72 1.59 11.76 6.18
C ASP A 72 2.59 11.65 5.03
N ASP A 73 3.48 12.64 4.87
CA ASP A 73 4.62 12.62 3.93
C ASP A 73 5.51 11.37 4.13
N LEU A 74 5.77 11.02 5.38
CA LEU A 74 6.53 9.82 5.71
C LEU A 74 5.75 8.54 5.39
N LEU A 75 4.45 8.50 5.69
CA LEU A 75 3.61 7.34 5.43
C LEU A 75 3.48 7.04 3.94
N ASP A 76 3.43 8.06 3.09
CA ASP A 76 3.42 7.89 1.63
C ASP A 76 4.68 7.15 1.16
N GLU A 77 5.86 7.56 1.63
CA GLU A 77 7.11 6.88 1.29
C GLU A 77 7.19 5.46 1.86
N VAL A 78 6.65 5.22 3.04
CA VAL A 78 6.57 3.88 3.64
C VAL A 78 5.66 2.97 2.80
N VAL A 79 4.47 3.44 2.42
CA VAL A 79 3.55 2.69 1.55
C VAL A 79 4.23 2.36 0.23
N ASP A 80 4.87 3.33 -0.38
CA ASP A 80 5.56 3.16 -1.65
C ASP A 80 6.71 2.15 -1.57
N ARG A 81 7.52 2.23 -0.50
CA ARG A 81 8.62 1.29 -0.25
C ARG A 81 8.12 -0.14 -0.02
N LEU A 82 6.98 -0.29 0.65
CA LEU A 82 6.35 -1.59 0.88
C LEU A 82 5.76 -2.16 -0.40
N LEU A 83 5.08 -1.33 -1.18
CA LEU A 83 4.50 -1.74 -2.47
C LEU A 83 5.58 -2.10 -3.49
N ALA A 84 6.67 -1.33 -3.56
CA ALA A 84 7.80 -1.62 -4.44
C ALA A 84 8.49 -2.97 -4.14
N LYS A 85 8.42 -3.44 -2.88
CA LYS A 85 8.88 -4.78 -2.49
C LYS A 85 7.87 -5.88 -2.82
N ALA A 86 6.58 -5.56 -2.75
CA ALA A 86 5.52 -6.51 -3.05
C ALA A 86 5.39 -6.77 -4.56
N TRP A 87 5.70 -5.77 -5.38
CA TRP A 87 5.61 -5.87 -6.82
C TRP A 87 6.58 -4.91 -7.52
N ARG A 88 7.37 -5.46 -8.42
CA ARG A 88 8.15 -4.72 -9.41
C ARG A 88 7.62 -5.08 -10.79
N PRO A 89 7.31 -4.08 -11.63
CA PRO A 89 6.89 -4.36 -12.99
C PRO A 89 8.02 -5.06 -13.75
N SER A 90 7.74 -6.24 -14.30
CA SER A 90 8.55 -6.87 -15.34
C SER A 90 7.91 -6.56 -16.69
N ALA A 91 8.68 -6.45 -17.75
CA ALA A 91 8.10 -6.31 -19.08
C ALA A 91 7.26 -7.56 -19.39
N PRO A 92 6.05 -7.43 -19.97
CA PRO A 92 5.29 -8.58 -20.43
C PRO A 92 6.04 -9.25 -21.57
N GLU A 93 6.19 -10.58 -21.50
CA GLU A 93 6.86 -11.33 -22.56
C GLU A 93 5.91 -11.55 -23.74
N ASP A 94 4.65 -11.96 -23.53
CA ASP A 94 3.72 -12.29 -24.62
C ASP A 94 2.27 -11.79 -24.41
N ASP A 95 1.74 -11.77 -23.19
CA ASP A 95 0.34 -11.41 -22.91
C ASP A 95 0.23 -10.17 -22.00
N TRP A 96 -0.05 -9.03 -22.64
CA TRP A 96 -0.21 -7.77 -21.92
C TRP A 96 -1.45 -7.77 -20.99
N GLN A 97 -2.51 -8.51 -21.32
CA GLN A 97 -3.72 -8.57 -20.50
C GLN A 97 -3.44 -9.33 -19.21
N GLU A 98 -2.75 -10.47 -19.29
CA GLU A 98 -2.37 -11.25 -18.12
C GLU A 98 -1.42 -10.45 -17.22
N TRP A 99 -0.48 -9.72 -17.80
CA TRP A 99 0.41 -8.84 -17.05
C TRP A 99 -0.35 -7.75 -16.30
N VAL A 100 -1.35 -7.11 -16.93
CA VAL A 100 -2.21 -6.10 -16.28
C VAL A 100 -3.04 -6.73 -15.16
N ILE A 101 -3.59 -7.92 -15.37
CA ILE A 101 -4.33 -8.68 -14.37
C ILE A 101 -3.45 -8.97 -13.15
N GLU A 102 -2.24 -9.46 -13.37
CA GLU A 102 -1.28 -9.75 -12.31
C GLU A 102 -0.92 -8.48 -11.51
N ALA A 103 -0.64 -7.38 -12.20
CA ALA A 103 -0.34 -6.10 -11.59
C ALA A 103 -1.48 -5.58 -10.71
N ALA A 104 -2.70 -5.61 -11.24
CA ALA A 104 -3.91 -5.19 -10.51
C ALA A 104 -4.20 -6.11 -9.31
N ALA A 105 -4.04 -7.42 -9.46
CA ALA A 105 -4.24 -8.39 -8.39
C ALA A 105 -3.21 -8.19 -7.26
N LYS A 106 -1.95 -7.92 -7.57
CA LYS A 106 -0.90 -7.63 -6.58
C LYS A 106 -1.19 -6.32 -5.82
N LEU A 107 -1.57 -5.26 -6.54
CA LEU A 107 -1.96 -3.99 -5.91
C LEU A 107 -3.17 -4.18 -4.99
N ARG A 108 -4.24 -4.83 -5.46
CA ARG A 108 -5.42 -5.14 -4.64
C ARG A 108 -5.04 -5.92 -3.39
N SER A 109 -4.29 -7.02 -3.53
CA SER A 109 -3.87 -7.88 -2.41
C SER A 109 -3.08 -7.09 -1.37
N PHE A 110 -2.16 -6.23 -1.81
CA PHE A 110 -1.41 -5.34 -0.94
C PHE A 110 -2.34 -4.39 -0.16
N LEU A 111 -3.25 -3.70 -0.85
CA LEU A 111 -4.15 -2.73 -0.22
C LEU A 111 -5.15 -3.38 0.75
N VAL A 112 -5.64 -4.57 0.44
CA VAL A 112 -6.56 -5.32 1.33
C VAL A 112 -5.82 -5.83 2.58
N SER A 113 -4.59 -6.31 2.41
CA SER A 113 -3.76 -6.81 3.53
C SER A 113 -3.22 -5.69 4.42
N GLN A 114 -3.23 -4.45 3.94
CA GLN A 114 -2.67 -3.27 4.62
C GLN A 114 -3.71 -2.13 4.68
N PRO A 115 -4.73 -2.20 5.57
CA PRO A 115 -5.83 -1.22 5.60
C PRO A 115 -5.37 0.24 5.79
N ALA A 116 -4.27 0.46 6.51
CA ALA A 116 -3.74 1.80 6.69
C ALA A 116 -3.00 2.30 5.43
N ALA A 117 -2.35 1.41 4.66
CA ALA A 117 -1.82 1.76 3.34
C ALA A 117 -2.95 2.18 2.40
N LEU A 118 -4.07 1.45 2.42
CA LEU A 118 -5.26 1.85 1.66
C LEU A 118 -5.77 3.23 2.08
N HIS A 119 -5.79 3.54 3.39
CA HIS A 119 -6.20 4.86 3.88
C HIS A 119 -5.28 5.97 3.35
N VAL A 120 -3.97 5.78 3.40
CA VAL A 120 -2.98 6.71 2.83
C VAL A 120 -3.22 6.88 1.32
N TYR A 121 -3.39 5.77 0.60
CA TYR A 121 -3.61 5.75 -0.85
C TYR A 121 -4.89 6.50 -1.30
N LEU A 122 -5.93 6.51 -0.46
CA LEU A 122 -7.19 7.20 -0.75
C LEU A 122 -7.19 8.69 -0.38
N ARG A 123 -6.26 9.15 0.48
CA ARG A 123 -6.22 10.54 0.93
C ARG A 123 -5.67 11.50 -0.11
N HIS A 124 -4.65 11.09 -0.82
CA HIS A 124 -4.02 11.88 -1.86
C HIS A 124 -3.32 11.00 -2.90
N PRO A 125 -3.11 11.52 -4.12
CA PRO A 125 -2.38 10.79 -5.14
C PRO A 125 -0.96 10.47 -4.64
N VAL A 126 -0.58 9.21 -4.68
CA VAL A 126 0.80 8.79 -4.42
C VAL A 126 1.62 9.20 -5.65
N VAL A 127 2.47 10.22 -5.50
CA VAL A 127 3.31 10.78 -6.57
C VAL A 127 4.80 10.52 -6.32
N SER A 128 5.11 9.43 -5.63
CA SER A 128 6.49 9.02 -5.38
C SER A 128 7.18 8.56 -6.68
N PRO A 129 8.51 8.55 -6.75
CA PRO A 129 9.25 8.05 -7.91
C PRO A 129 8.84 6.62 -8.31
N ALA A 130 8.63 5.73 -7.34
CA ALA A 130 8.24 4.35 -7.63
C ALA A 130 6.76 4.23 -8.05
N ALA A 131 5.86 5.11 -7.61
CA ALA A 131 4.50 5.18 -8.11
C ALA A 131 4.48 5.63 -9.58
N VAL A 132 5.31 6.62 -9.92
CA VAL A 132 5.49 7.09 -11.30
C VAL A 132 6.07 5.97 -12.16
N GLU A 133 7.10 5.25 -11.70
CA GLU A 133 7.68 4.10 -12.42
C GLU A 133 6.64 3.01 -12.73
N ARG A 134 5.77 2.69 -11.77
CA ARG A 134 4.68 1.73 -11.98
C ARG A 134 3.63 2.22 -12.99
N MET A 135 3.29 3.51 -12.92
CA MET A 135 2.39 4.13 -13.89
C MET A 135 2.99 4.11 -15.30
N ASP A 136 4.26 4.51 -15.44
CA ASP A 136 4.96 4.52 -16.73
C ASP A 136 5.05 3.11 -17.32
N ALA A 137 5.39 2.09 -16.50
CA ALA A 137 5.39 0.70 -16.94
C ALA A 137 4.02 0.25 -17.47
N MET A 138 2.92 0.60 -16.81
CA MET A 138 1.56 0.30 -17.27
C MET A 138 1.24 1.06 -18.56
N MET A 139 1.61 2.34 -18.64
CA MET A 139 1.41 3.15 -19.85
C MET A 139 2.17 2.58 -21.04
N ASP A 140 3.42 2.11 -20.83
CA ASP A 140 4.23 1.51 -21.89
C ASP A 140 3.66 0.18 -22.38
N VAL A 141 3.09 -0.63 -21.49
CA VAL A 141 2.38 -1.84 -21.86
C VAL A 141 1.18 -1.50 -22.75
N LEU A 142 0.36 -0.55 -22.35
CA LEU A 142 -0.81 -0.12 -23.11
C LEU A 142 -0.44 0.49 -24.48
N ARG A 143 0.64 1.30 -24.54
CA ARG A 143 1.15 1.85 -25.82
C ARG A 143 1.62 0.77 -26.78
N ARG A 144 2.28 -0.27 -26.27
CA ARG A 144 2.74 -1.42 -27.12
C ARG A 144 1.60 -2.17 -27.78
N THR A 145 0.38 -2.10 -27.24
CA THR A 145 -0.81 -2.65 -27.91
C THR A 145 -1.28 -1.83 -29.11
N GLY A 146 -0.69 -0.66 -29.37
CA GLY A 146 -1.13 0.26 -30.40
C GLY A 146 -2.07 1.38 -29.90
N ALA A 147 -2.30 1.45 -28.58
CA ALA A 147 -3.10 2.53 -27.99
C ALA A 147 -2.39 3.87 -28.11
N GLY A 148 -3.08 4.89 -28.62
CA GLY A 148 -2.64 6.27 -28.52
C GLY A 148 -2.56 6.76 -27.07
N ASP A 149 -1.78 7.81 -26.81
CA ASP A 149 -1.55 8.34 -25.45
C ASP A 149 -2.82 8.66 -24.66
N VAL A 150 -3.85 9.15 -25.33
CA VAL A 150 -5.14 9.50 -24.70
C VAL A 150 -5.85 8.22 -24.25
N THR A 151 -5.90 7.22 -25.10
CA THR A 151 -6.53 5.92 -24.82
C THR A 151 -5.77 5.18 -23.73
N ALA A 152 -4.43 5.18 -23.77
CA ALA A 152 -3.61 4.58 -22.73
C ALA A 152 -3.84 5.23 -21.35
N ARG A 153 -3.90 6.57 -21.26
CA ARG A 153 -4.20 7.27 -20.00
C ARG A 153 -5.61 6.96 -19.46
N ARG A 154 -6.60 6.90 -20.34
CA ARG A 154 -7.99 6.53 -19.95
C ARG A 154 -8.07 5.11 -19.46
N ALA A 155 -7.40 4.17 -20.14
CA ALA A 155 -7.32 2.77 -19.76
C ALA A 155 -6.63 2.61 -18.39
N TYR A 156 -5.48 3.26 -18.20
CA TYR A 156 -4.81 3.30 -16.90
C TYR A 156 -5.75 3.80 -15.80
N GLY A 157 -6.40 4.96 -16.01
CA GLY A 157 -7.32 5.55 -15.05
C GLY A 157 -8.46 4.60 -14.67
N ALA A 158 -9.06 3.92 -15.64
CA ALA A 158 -10.14 2.96 -15.42
C ALA A 158 -9.66 1.75 -14.60
N LEU A 159 -8.55 1.13 -14.99
CA LEU A 159 -7.95 -0.03 -14.31
C LEU A 159 -7.53 0.29 -12.87
N HIS A 160 -6.88 1.44 -12.69
CA HIS A 160 -6.40 1.90 -11.39
C HIS A 160 -7.56 2.22 -10.44
N THR A 161 -8.55 2.99 -10.92
CA THR A 161 -9.74 3.34 -10.13
C THR A 161 -10.54 2.09 -9.76
N TYR A 162 -10.74 1.16 -10.70
CA TYR A 162 -11.39 -0.11 -10.43
C TYR A 162 -10.67 -0.89 -9.33
N THR A 163 -9.35 -1.04 -9.44
CA THR A 163 -8.53 -1.81 -8.49
C THR A 163 -8.59 -1.23 -7.08
N ILE A 164 -8.42 0.09 -6.95
CA ILE A 164 -8.44 0.78 -5.64
C ILE A 164 -9.85 0.76 -5.06
N GLY A 165 -10.85 1.08 -5.85
CA GLY A 165 -12.25 1.09 -5.41
C GLY A 165 -12.71 -0.29 -4.94
N PHE A 166 -12.32 -1.35 -5.65
CA PHE A 166 -12.62 -2.72 -5.27
C PHE A 166 -11.91 -3.10 -3.96
N ALA A 167 -10.62 -2.80 -3.81
CA ALA A 167 -9.87 -3.04 -2.59
C ALA A 167 -10.46 -2.28 -1.38
N ALA A 168 -10.91 -1.03 -1.59
CA ALA A 168 -11.56 -0.22 -0.56
C ALA A 168 -12.89 -0.83 -0.09
N LEU A 169 -13.72 -1.29 -1.00
CA LEU A 169 -14.99 -1.96 -0.69
C LEU A 169 -14.76 -3.28 0.05
N GLU A 170 -13.80 -4.08 -0.40
CA GLU A 170 -13.43 -5.36 0.22
C GLU A 170 -12.91 -5.14 1.64
N ALA A 171 -11.95 -4.24 1.84
CA ALA A 171 -11.40 -3.90 3.15
C ALA A 171 -12.46 -3.31 4.10
N SER A 172 -13.41 -2.52 3.58
CA SER A 172 -14.52 -1.98 4.36
C SER A 172 -15.45 -3.10 4.86
N ARG A 173 -15.77 -4.07 4.01
CA ARG A 173 -16.63 -5.20 4.37
C ARG A 173 -15.97 -6.16 5.34
N ALA A 174 -14.67 -6.41 5.21
CA ALA A 174 -13.91 -7.24 6.14
C ALA A 174 -13.93 -6.66 7.57
N ARG A 175 -13.98 -5.34 7.72
CA ARG A 175 -14.11 -4.66 9.03
C ARG A 175 -15.53 -4.65 9.58
N SER A 176 -16.53 -4.74 8.71
CA SER A 176 -17.93 -4.84 9.12
C SER A 176 -18.22 -6.30 9.46
N ALA A 177 -17.90 -6.73 10.70
CA ALA A 177 -18.25 -8.05 11.17
C ALA A 177 -19.74 -8.33 10.87
N PRO A 178 -20.13 -9.57 10.54
CA PRO A 178 -21.52 -9.93 10.37
C PRO A 178 -22.23 -9.84 11.74
N GLY A 179 -22.56 -8.63 12.14
CA GLY A 179 -23.58 -8.44 13.17
C GLY A 179 -24.86 -9.05 12.62
N THR A 180 -25.50 -9.86 13.41
CA THR A 180 -26.77 -10.58 13.28
C THR A 180 -27.93 -9.76 12.69
N ARG A 181 -27.73 -9.13 11.53
CA ARG A 181 -28.82 -8.64 10.70
C ARG A 181 -29.25 -9.79 9.82
N ASN A 182 -30.48 -10.20 10.02
CA ASN A 182 -31.17 -11.11 9.14
C ASN A 182 -31.31 -10.43 7.76
N VAL A 183 -30.25 -10.51 6.95
CA VAL A 183 -30.14 -9.81 5.66
C VAL A 183 -30.86 -10.67 4.64
N SER A 184 -31.84 -10.09 3.94
CA SER A 184 -32.56 -10.77 2.85
C SER A 184 -31.61 -11.37 1.82
N GLY A 185 -32.03 -12.42 1.09
CA GLY A 185 -31.22 -13.12 0.09
C GLY A 185 -30.51 -12.20 -0.92
N LEU A 186 -31.13 -11.04 -1.28
CA LEU A 186 -30.51 -10.03 -2.13
C LEU A 186 -29.26 -9.37 -1.48
N ALA A 187 -29.31 -9.07 -0.20
CA ALA A 187 -28.17 -8.46 0.48
C ALA A 187 -27.03 -9.46 0.72
N GLN A 188 -27.33 -10.77 0.84
CA GLN A 188 -26.31 -11.82 0.80
C GLN A 188 -25.66 -11.91 -0.59
N GLN A 189 -26.45 -11.81 -1.66
CA GLN A 189 -25.93 -11.77 -3.03
C GLN A 189 -25.03 -10.52 -3.24
N LEU A 190 -25.47 -9.36 -2.74
CA LEU A 190 -24.67 -8.14 -2.79
C LEU A 190 -23.36 -8.23 -1.97
N ALA A 191 -23.33 -9.00 -0.89
CA ALA A 191 -22.10 -9.26 -0.14
C ALA A 191 -21.05 -10.07 -0.95
N ALA A 192 -21.52 -10.87 -1.93
CA ALA A 192 -20.64 -11.65 -2.80
C ALA A 192 -19.91 -10.83 -3.88
N TYR A 193 -20.22 -9.54 -4.04
CA TYR A 193 -19.58 -8.69 -5.07
C TYR A 193 -18.15 -8.25 -4.77
N THR A 194 -17.57 -8.63 -3.65
CA THR A 194 -16.17 -8.37 -3.32
C THR A 194 -15.33 -9.63 -3.21
N THR A 195 -15.66 -10.66 -3.99
CA THR A 195 -14.84 -11.86 -4.11
C THR A 195 -13.70 -11.66 -5.11
N THR A 196 -12.68 -12.49 -4.98
CA THR A 196 -11.57 -12.51 -5.95
C THR A 196 -12.07 -12.80 -7.37
N ASP A 197 -13.01 -13.73 -7.54
CA ASP A 197 -13.58 -14.06 -8.85
C ASP A 197 -14.31 -12.86 -9.47
N GLN A 198 -15.06 -12.11 -8.67
CA GLN A 198 -15.74 -10.89 -9.14
C GLN A 198 -14.72 -9.81 -9.56
N PHE A 199 -13.65 -9.64 -8.79
CA PHE A 199 -12.56 -8.74 -9.16
C PHE A 199 -11.93 -9.12 -10.50
N MET A 200 -11.59 -10.40 -10.66
CA MET A 200 -10.99 -10.91 -11.90
C MET A 200 -11.91 -10.79 -13.11
N ASN A 201 -13.20 -11.08 -12.94
CA ASN A 201 -14.19 -10.92 -14.01
C ASN A 201 -14.35 -9.46 -14.43
N GLY A 202 -14.43 -8.54 -13.46
CA GLY A 202 -14.49 -7.10 -13.76
C GLY A 202 -13.26 -6.57 -14.49
N LEU A 203 -12.06 -7.06 -14.14
CA LEU A 203 -10.84 -6.74 -14.88
C LEU A 203 -10.91 -7.22 -16.32
N ARG A 204 -11.34 -8.47 -16.55
CA ARG A 204 -11.48 -9.01 -17.92
C ARG A 204 -12.45 -8.19 -18.76
N TYR A 205 -13.61 -7.79 -18.21
CA TYR A 205 -14.56 -6.92 -18.91
C TYR A 205 -13.93 -5.56 -19.27
N LEU A 206 -13.17 -4.96 -18.36
CA LEU A 206 -12.45 -3.71 -18.65
C LEU A 206 -11.41 -3.90 -19.75
N LEU A 207 -10.62 -4.97 -19.69
CA LEU A 207 -9.58 -5.28 -20.67
C LEU A 207 -10.14 -5.58 -22.05
N GLU A 208 -11.26 -6.30 -22.15
CA GLU A 208 -11.99 -6.51 -23.41
C GLU A 208 -12.48 -5.17 -23.99
N GLY A 209 -13.04 -4.29 -23.14
CA GLY A 209 -13.44 -2.95 -23.56
C GLY A 209 -12.27 -2.12 -24.05
N ILE A 210 -11.15 -2.10 -23.33
CA ILE A 210 -9.92 -1.42 -23.70
C ILE A 210 -9.37 -1.96 -25.03
N GLY A 211 -9.31 -3.28 -25.19
CA GLY A 211 -8.83 -3.92 -26.42
C GLY A 211 -9.60 -3.50 -27.67
N ARG A 212 -10.93 -3.32 -27.55
CA ARG A 212 -11.76 -2.82 -28.66
C ARG A 212 -11.41 -1.38 -29.06
N HIS A 213 -11.12 -0.53 -28.08
CA HIS A 213 -10.73 0.87 -28.34
C HIS A 213 -9.33 0.97 -28.96
N VAL A 214 -8.41 0.11 -28.52
CA VAL A 214 -7.05 0.04 -29.10
C VAL A 214 -7.09 -0.32 -30.59
N THR A 215 -7.89 -1.31 -30.97
CA THR A 215 -8.02 -1.72 -32.39
C THR A 215 -8.63 -0.60 -33.24
N THR A 216 -9.46 0.27 -32.67
CA THR A 216 -10.04 1.41 -33.38
C THR A 216 -9.02 2.53 -33.61
N ASP A 217 -8.12 2.78 -32.64
CA ASP A 217 -7.05 3.79 -32.77
C ASP A 217 -6.01 3.39 -33.84
N THR A 218 -5.85 2.08 -34.09
CA THR A 218 -4.87 1.57 -35.06
C THR A 218 -5.36 1.60 -36.52
N GLN A 219 -6.66 1.88 -36.74
CA GLN A 219 -7.21 2.09 -38.07
C GLN A 219 -7.32 3.60 -38.38
N PRO A 220 -6.37 4.22 -39.10
CA PRO A 220 -6.54 5.59 -39.58
C PRO A 220 -7.76 5.62 -40.51
N GLY A 221 -8.65 6.56 -40.25
CA GLY A 221 -9.98 6.69 -40.83
C GLY A 221 -10.08 6.39 -42.35
N ARG A 222 -11.10 5.60 -42.65
CA ARG A 222 -11.67 5.60 -44.01
C ARG A 222 -12.46 6.84 -44.27
#